data_7f1dbee1b153843308f565f5d8ce209d
#
_entry.id   7f1dbee1b153843308f565f5d8ce209d
#
_cell.length_a   1.000
_cell.length_b   1.000
_cell.length_c   1.000
_cell.angle_alpha   90.00
_cell.angle_beta   90.00
_cell.angle_gamma   90.00
#
_symmetry.space_group_name_H-M   'P 1'
#
loop_
_entity.id
_entity.type
_entity.pdbx_description
1 polymer ?
#
loop_
_entity_poly.entity_id
_entity_poly.type
_entity_poly.pdbx_seq_one_letter_code
_entity_poly.pdbx_strand_id
1 'polypeptide(L)' 'MILELVHVLKQRQAEIRLALVENPVGNHEIYLRIVGEYQGLQWTLDTLNAKLAENE' A
#
# COMPACT_ATOMS: atom_id res chain seq x y z
N MET A 1 4.00 5.65 17.34
CA MET A 1 4.97 5.44 16.27
C MET A 1 4.50 4.43 15.22
N ILE A 2 4.22 3.18 15.61
CA ILE A 2 3.76 2.16 14.64
C ILE A 2 2.42 2.55 14.02
N LEU A 3 1.49 3.10 14.80
CA LEU A 3 0.20 3.52 14.27
C LEU A 3 0.33 4.64 13.25
N GLU A 4 1.29 5.55 13.44
CA GLU A 4 1.57 6.60 12.47
C GLU A 4 2.11 6.00 11.18
N LEU A 5 2.99 5.01 11.29
CA LEU A 5 3.52 4.30 10.11
C LEU A 5 2.39 3.59 9.36
N VAL A 6 1.51 2.90 10.07
CA VAL A 6 0.36 2.24 9.45
C VAL A 6 -0.50 3.27 8.68
N HIS A 7 -0.72 4.43 9.30
CA HIS A 7 -1.50 5.50 8.66
C HIS A 7 -0.85 5.98 7.36
N VAL A 8 0.47 6.21 7.39
CA VAL A 8 1.22 6.65 6.20
C VAL A 8 1.14 5.61 5.08
N LEU A 9 1.29 4.33 5.43
CA LEU A 9 1.22 3.26 4.43
C LEU A 9 -0.16 3.15 3.81
N LYS A 10 -1.22 3.28 4.60
CA LYS A 10 -2.60 3.28 4.08
C LYS A 10 -2.86 4.48 3.19
N GLN A 11 -2.31 5.63 3.56
CA GLN A 11 -2.43 6.84 2.76
C GLN A 11 -1.76 6.67 1.40
N ARG A 12 -0.59 6.04 1.37
CA ARG A 12 0.10 5.76 0.11
C ARG A 12 -0.71 4.80 -0.76
N GLN A 13 -1.31 3.77 -0.16
CA GLN A 13 -2.18 2.86 -0.91
C GLN A 13 -3.39 3.60 -1.51
N ALA A 14 -3.98 4.51 -0.77
CA ALA A 14 -5.10 5.30 -1.26
C ALA A 14 -4.68 6.17 -2.45
N GLU A 15 -3.50 6.77 -2.38
CA GLU A 15 -2.95 7.56 -3.48
C GLU A 15 -2.76 6.71 -4.74
N ILE A 16 -2.24 5.50 -4.58
CA ILE A 16 -2.03 4.58 -5.70
C ILE A 16 -3.36 4.20 -6.34
N ARG A 17 -4.36 3.84 -5.52
CA ARG A 17 -5.69 3.49 -6.04
C ARG A 17 -6.29 4.63 -6.83
N LEU A 18 -6.21 5.84 -6.28
CA LEU A 18 -6.76 7.02 -6.93
C LEU A 18 -6.05 7.32 -8.25
N ALA A 19 -4.73 7.22 -8.25
CA ALA A 19 -3.94 7.45 -9.46
C ALA A 19 -4.31 6.47 -10.57
N LEU A 20 -4.50 5.19 -10.23
CA LEU A 20 -4.88 4.16 -11.21
C LEU A 20 -6.27 4.40 -11.78
N VAL A 21 -7.19 4.92 -10.97
CA VAL A 21 -8.56 5.21 -11.41
C VAL A 21 -8.61 6.47 -12.27
N GLU A 22 -7.94 7.54 -11.84
CA GLU A 22 -8.01 8.83 -12.55
C GLU A 22 -7.11 8.90 -13.78
N ASN A 23 -5.96 8.22 -13.73
CA ASN A 23 -4.98 8.25 -14.80
C ASN A 23 -4.60 6.83 -15.20
N PRO A 24 -5.43 6.16 -16.02
CA PRO A 24 -5.11 4.80 -16.46
C PRO A 24 -3.73 4.79 -17.13
N VAL A 25 -2.87 3.89 -16.68
CA VAL A 25 -1.50 3.79 -17.13
C VAL A 25 -1.48 3.10 -18.49
N GLY A 26 -1.00 3.81 -19.53
CA GLY A 26 -0.90 3.24 -20.86
C GLY A 26 0.27 2.28 -21.05
N ASN A 27 1.21 2.24 -20.10
CA ASN A 27 2.39 1.40 -20.16
C ASN A 27 2.25 0.22 -19.19
N HIS A 28 2.29 -0.97 -19.73
CA HIS A 28 2.10 -2.20 -18.95
C HIS A 28 3.18 -2.41 -17.87
N GLU A 29 4.43 -2.08 -18.19
CA GLU A 29 5.54 -2.22 -17.23
C GLU A 29 5.36 -1.28 -16.04
N ILE A 30 4.96 -0.04 -16.30
CA ILE A 30 4.71 0.92 -15.24
C ILE A 30 3.51 0.48 -14.41
N TYR A 31 2.47 -0.03 -15.05
CA TYR A 31 1.30 -0.56 -14.37
C TYR A 31 1.69 -1.68 -13.41
N LEU A 32 2.48 -2.67 -13.88
CA LEU A 32 2.93 -3.78 -13.04
C LEU A 32 3.76 -3.31 -11.86
N ARG A 33 4.60 -2.28 -12.05
CA ARG A 33 5.41 -1.71 -10.98
C ARG A 33 4.54 -1.08 -9.90
N ILE A 34 3.54 -0.34 -10.30
CA ILE A 34 2.62 0.34 -9.37
C ILE A 34 1.80 -0.70 -8.60
N VAL A 35 1.29 -1.72 -9.29
CA VAL A 35 0.55 -2.81 -8.65
C VAL A 35 1.46 -3.56 -7.67
N GLY A 36 2.73 -3.79 -8.05
CA GLY A 36 3.71 -4.40 -7.16
C GLY A 36 3.94 -3.60 -5.90
N GLU A 37 4.04 -2.27 -6.02
CA GLU A 37 4.17 -1.40 -4.85
C GLU A 37 2.95 -1.52 -3.94
N TYR A 38 1.76 -1.51 -4.52
CA TYR A 38 0.51 -1.64 -3.76
C TYR A 38 0.48 -2.97 -2.99
N GLN A 39 0.83 -4.06 -3.67
CA GLN A 39 0.85 -5.38 -3.06
C GLN A 39 1.88 -5.48 -1.93
N GLY A 40 3.07 -4.88 -2.13
CA GLY A 40 4.10 -4.82 -1.11
C GLY A 40 3.65 -4.04 0.12
N LEU A 41 2.94 -2.94 -0.09
CA LEU A 41 2.37 -2.16 1.00
C LEU A 41 1.31 -2.96 1.76
N GLN A 42 0.48 -3.71 1.04
CA GLN A 42 -0.53 -4.55 1.67
C GLN A 42 0.10 -5.63 2.54
N TRP A 43 1.16 -6.29 2.03
CA TRP A 43 1.89 -7.29 2.81
C TRP A 43 2.49 -6.66 4.07
N THR A 44 3.07 -5.48 3.93
CA THR A 44 3.66 -4.76 5.06
C THR A 44 2.60 -4.42 6.11
N LEU A 45 1.46 -3.92 5.67
CA LEU A 45 0.34 -3.58 6.57
C LEU A 45 -0.17 -4.82 7.30
N ASP A 46 -0.34 -5.92 6.59
CA ASP A 46 -0.80 -7.16 7.20
C ASP A 46 0.19 -7.66 8.24
N THR A 47 1.49 -7.56 7.94
CA THR A 47 2.55 -7.95 8.87
C THR A 47 2.55 -7.08 10.12
N LEU A 48 2.43 -5.77 9.96
CA LEU A 48 2.37 -4.84 11.09
C LEU A 48 1.14 -5.10 11.97
N ASN A 49 0.00 -5.31 11.34
CA ASN A 49 -1.23 -5.59 12.08
C ASN A 49 -1.13 -6.90 12.87
N ALA A 50 -0.49 -7.93 12.29
CA ALA A 50 -0.25 -9.18 12.98
C ALA A 50 0.67 -8.99 14.19
N LYS A 51 1.72 -8.18 14.04
CA LYS A 51 2.65 -7.88 15.14
C LYS A 51 1.97 -7.09 16.24
N LEU A 52 1.12 -6.13 15.89
CA LEU A 52 0.36 -5.38 16.89
C LEU A 52 -0.59 -6.29 17.66
N ALA A 53 -1.24 -7.22 16.99
CA ALA A 53 -2.13 -8.17 17.63
C ALA A 53 -1.38 -9.11 18.58
N GLU A 54 -0.16 -9.52 18.25
CA GLU A 54 0.66 -10.36 19.12
C GLU A 54 1.01 -9.66 20.43
N ASN A 55 1.09 -8.34 20.43
CA ASN A 55 1.48 -7.57 21.61
C ASN A 55 0.29 -7.20 22.51
N GLU A 56 -0.89 -7.59 22.14
CA GLU A 56 -2.07 -7.41 22.95
C GLU A 56 -2.29 -8.61 23.86
#